data_079b74c3384192508696bbb6b72d64e6
#
_entry.id   079b74c3384192508696bbb6b72d64e6
#
_cell.length_a   1.000
_cell.length_b   1.000
_cell.length_c   1.000
_cell.angle_alpha   90.00
_cell.angle_beta   90.00
_cell.angle_gamma   90.00
#
_symmetry.space_group_name_H-M   'P 1'
#
loop_
_entity.id
_entity.type
_entity.pdbx_description
1 polymer ?
#
loop_
_entity_poly.entity_id
_entity_poly.type
_entity_poly.pdbx_seq_one_letter_code
_entity_poly.pdbx_strand_id
1 'polypeptide(L)'
;MENNFYIKILSILTLTLFSFVVSADENKNTSEHEFNLYTGNFDFSDHKQKAILVGFQHQNENLQRNTILGNVSPITGGFITENSAAYVYTGVEWNYAMGDKLKFTPSFAPGLYHKGDGKDLGHPLEFKTEVQLSYSISENTNLGMSYNHISNASLGDKNPGANSYMFNLLK
;
A
#
# COMPACT_ATOMS: atom_id res chain seq x y z
N MET A 1 -14.71 -25.82 6.15
CA MET A 1 -15.08 -25.06 4.93
C MET A 1 -14.24 -23.77 4.77
N GLU A 2 -13.61 -23.25 5.83
CA GLU A 2 -12.82 -22.01 5.79
C GLU A 2 -11.51 -22.10 5.00
N ASN A 3 -10.77 -23.21 5.06
CA ASN A 3 -9.48 -23.35 4.38
C ASN A 3 -9.52 -23.18 2.84
N ASN A 4 -10.64 -23.52 2.20
CA ASN A 4 -10.78 -23.39 0.74
C ASN A 4 -10.99 -21.95 0.26
N PHE A 5 -11.46 -21.06 1.13
CA PHE A 5 -11.68 -19.66 0.79
C PHE A 5 -10.34 -18.90 0.74
N TYR A 6 -9.47 -19.09 1.72
CA TYR A 6 -8.14 -18.46 1.76
C TYR A 6 -7.23 -18.92 0.62
N ILE A 7 -7.29 -20.21 0.26
CA ILE A 7 -6.55 -20.76 -0.87
C ILE A 7 -7.00 -20.12 -2.19
N LYS A 8 -8.31 -19.89 -2.37
CA LYS A 8 -8.85 -19.22 -3.57
C LYS A 8 -8.46 -17.75 -3.64
N ILE A 9 -8.48 -17.03 -2.52
CA ILE A 9 -8.03 -15.61 -2.47
C ILE A 9 -6.54 -15.52 -2.73
N LEU A 10 -5.73 -16.38 -2.13
CA LEU A 10 -4.29 -16.43 -2.36
C LEU A 10 -3.97 -16.76 -3.83
N SER A 11 -4.70 -17.67 -4.45
CA SER A 11 -4.53 -18.00 -5.87
C SER A 11 -5.00 -16.88 -6.82
N ILE A 12 -6.04 -16.12 -6.47
CA ILE A 12 -6.46 -14.95 -7.24
C ILE A 12 -5.40 -13.82 -7.10
N LEU A 13 -4.88 -13.59 -5.90
CA LEU A 13 -3.85 -12.60 -5.64
C LEU A 13 -2.53 -12.94 -6.37
N THR A 14 -2.13 -14.22 -6.38
CA THR A 14 -0.97 -14.70 -7.13
C THR A 14 -1.18 -14.65 -8.64
N LEU A 15 -2.41 -14.90 -9.13
CA LEU A 15 -2.72 -14.86 -10.56
C LEU A 15 -2.72 -13.42 -11.10
N THR A 16 -3.19 -12.45 -10.31
CA THR A 16 -3.11 -11.03 -10.67
C THR A 16 -1.67 -10.50 -10.66
N LEU A 17 -0.83 -10.96 -9.72
CA LEU A 17 0.60 -10.65 -9.72
C LEU A 17 1.31 -11.22 -10.96
N PHE A 18 0.94 -12.42 -11.40
CA PHE A 18 1.55 -13.07 -12.58
C PHE A 18 1.13 -12.40 -13.90
N SER A 19 -0.08 -11.84 -13.98
CA SER A 19 -0.56 -11.15 -15.18
C SER A 19 0.16 -9.82 -15.45
N PHE A 20 0.71 -9.17 -14.41
CA PHE A 20 1.51 -7.95 -14.55
C PHE A 20 2.95 -8.22 -15.03
N VAL A 21 3.48 -9.43 -14.86
CA VAL A 21 4.86 -9.79 -15.22
C VAL A 21 5.03 -10.05 -16.73
N VAL A 22 3.95 -10.32 -17.48
CA VAL A 22 4.04 -10.85 -18.87
C VAL A 22 4.05 -9.76 -19.95
N SER A 23 3.98 -8.47 -19.61
CA SER A 23 3.94 -7.37 -20.59
C SER A 23 5.02 -6.30 -20.40
N ALA A 24 6.21 -6.69 -19.95
CA ALA A 24 7.34 -5.77 -19.90
C ALA A 24 7.94 -5.64 -21.33
N ASP A 25 7.86 -4.43 -21.87
CA ASP A 25 8.52 -4.07 -23.14
C ASP A 25 10.04 -4.01 -22.91
N GLU A 26 10.83 -4.81 -23.65
CA GLU A 26 12.26 -5.10 -23.41
C GLU A 26 13.22 -3.91 -23.68
N ASN A 27 12.76 -2.65 -23.72
CA ASN A 27 13.59 -1.56 -24.22
C ASN A 27 13.73 -0.33 -23.30
N LYS A 28 13.96 -0.53 -21.98
CA LYS A 28 14.50 0.51 -21.11
C LYS A 28 15.62 -0.03 -20.23
N ASN A 29 16.84 0.42 -20.49
CA ASN A 29 18.08 0.03 -19.79
C ASN A 29 18.27 0.65 -18.39
N THR A 30 17.22 1.13 -17.75
CA THR A 30 17.22 1.55 -16.34
C THR A 30 15.95 1.00 -15.69
N SER A 31 16.11 -0.03 -14.87
CA SER A 31 15.00 -0.51 -14.04
C SER A 31 14.72 0.54 -12.97
N GLU A 32 13.66 1.31 -13.15
CA GLU A 32 13.23 2.31 -12.18
C GLU A 32 12.34 1.61 -11.15
N HIS A 33 12.87 1.47 -9.95
CA HIS A 33 12.17 0.92 -8.79
C HIS A 33 12.24 1.96 -7.68
N GLU A 34 11.10 2.33 -7.14
CA GLU A 34 11.04 3.14 -5.93
C GLU A 34 10.77 2.25 -4.72
N PHE A 35 11.57 2.43 -3.68
CA PHE A 35 11.42 1.77 -2.39
C PHE A 35 10.99 2.81 -1.35
N ASN A 36 9.92 2.55 -0.64
CA ASN A 36 9.41 3.38 0.42
C ASN A 36 9.48 2.63 1.76
N LEU A 37 10.30 3.13 2.67
CA LEU A 37 10.30 2.70 4.07
C LEU A 37 9.47 3.70 4.88
N TYR A 38 8.50 3.22 5.62
CA TYR A 38 7.62 4.11 6.37
C TYR A 38 7.36 3.66 7.81
N THR A 39 7.09 4.63 8.66
CA THR A 39 6.70 4.42 10.05
C THR A 39 5.64 5.43 10.45
N GLY A 40 4.80 5.08 11.41
CA GLY A 40 3.74 5.97 11.85
C GLY A 40 2.83 5.39 12.91
N ASN A 41 1.64 5.97 13.01
CA ASN A 41 0.61 5.53 13.93
C ASN A 41 -0.54 4.84 13.18
N PHE A 42 -0.70 3.55 13.45
CA PHE A 42 -1.86 2.79 13.03
C PHE A 42 -3.06 3.19 13.89
N ASP A 43 -4.20 3.42 13.24
CA ASP A 43 -5.49 3.75 13.85
C ASP A 43 -5.43 4.87 14.90
N PHE A 44 -4.84 5.99 14.54
CA PHE A 44 -4.70 7.14 15.44
C PHE A 44 -6.03 7.68 15.97
N SER A 45 -7.15 7.40 15.31
CA SER A 45 -8.49 7.83 15.67
C SER A 45 -9.11 7.03 16.82
N ASP A 46 -8.60 5.83 17.10
CA ASP A 46 -9.04 4.99 18.21
C ASP A 46 -7.98 4.92 19.32
N HIS A 47 -8.19 5.67 20.39
CA HIS A 47 -7.24 5.76 21.51
C HIS A 47 -6.91 4.42 22.19
N LYS A 48 -7.76 3.39 22.05
CA LYS A 48 -7.55 2.07 22.66
C LYS A 48 -6.82 1.08 21.74
N GLN A 49 -6.82 1.35 20.43
CA GLN A 49 -6.28 0.45 19.41
C GLN A 49 -5.10 1.04 18.64
N LYS A 50 -4.71 2.26 19.01
CA LYS A 50 -3.57 2.94 18.41
C LYS A 50 -2.27 2.18 18.66
N ALA A 51 -1.46 2.01 17.60
CA ALA A 51 -0.20 1.29 17.64
C ALA A 51 0.84 1.95 16.74
N ILE A 52 2.13 1.82 17.07
CA ILE A 52 3.21 2.18 16.15
C ILE A 52 3.26 1.12 15.04
N LEU A 53 3.40 1.58 13.80
CA LEU A 53 3.62 0.70 12.65
C LEU A 53 4.97 0.99 11.99
N VAL A 54 5.55 -0.06 11.38
CA VAL A 54 6.69 0.04 10.45
C VAL A 54 6.33 -0.76 9.22
N GLY A 55 6.61 -0.22 8.04
CA GLY A 55 6.26 -0.86 6.79
C GLY A 55 7.20 -0.53 5.66
N PHE A 56 7.01 -1.27 4.58
CA PHE A 56 7.78 -1.17 3.35
C PHE A 56 6.84 -1.29 2.15
N GLN A 57 7.10 -0.50 1.10
CA GLN A 57 6.43 -0.59 -0.19
C GLN A 57 7.46 -0.55 -1.30
N HIS A 58 7.25 -1.34 -2.30
CA HIS A 58 7.99 -1.34 -3.56
C HIS A 58 7.04 -0.92 -4.68
N GLN A 59 7.49 0.02 -5.49
CA GLN A 59 6.85 0.44 -6.74
C GLN A 59 7.72 -0.01 -7.91
N ASN A 60 7.10 -0.52 -8.96
CA ASN A 60 7.77 -0.90 -10.20
C ASN A 60 7.36 0.04 -11.34
N GLU A 61 8.19 1.05 -11.63
CA GLU A 61 7.93 2.01 -12.70
C GLU A 61 8.06 1.42 -14.10
N ASN A 62 8.79 0.33 -14.27
CA ASN A 62 8.88 -0.37 -15.57
C ASN A 62 7.51 -0.91 -16.03
N LEU A 63 6.61 -1.16 -15.09
CA LEU A 63 5.24 -1.61 -15.37
C LEU A 63 4.23 -0.46 -15.41
N GLN A 64 4.69 0.78 -15.41
CA GLN A 64 3.84 1.96 -15.49
C GLN A 64 2.97 1.95 -16.75
N ARG A 65 1.74 2.41 -16.62
CA ARG A 65 0.79 2.56 -17.71
C ARG A 65 0.17 3.95 -17.71
N ASN A 66 0.03 4.53 -18.90
CA ASN A 66 -0.71 5.77 -19.09
C ASN A 66 -2.21 5.48 -19.08
N THR A 67 -2.94 6.18 -18.23
CA THR A 67 -4.40 6.10 -18.12
C THR A 67 -5.03 7.48 -18.28
N ILE A 68 -6.35 7.55 -18.38
CA ILE A 68 -7.09 8.83 -18.39
C ILE A 68 -6.91 9.63 -17.08
N LEU A 69 -6.51 8.95 -15.99
CA LEU A 69 -6.23 9.55 -14.69
C LEU A 69 -4.73 9.83 -14.48
N GLY A 70 -3.91 9.72 -15.53
CA GLY A 70 -2.46 9.90 -15.46
C GLY A 70 -1.70 8.57 -15.41
N ASN A 71 -0.42 8.64 -15.07
CA ASN A 71 0.47 7.48 -15.00
C ASN A 71 0.17 6.65 -13.76
N VAL A 72 -0.09 5.37 -13.95
CA VAL A 72 -0.35 4.39 -12.88
C VAL A 72 0.77 3.38 -12.82
N SER A 73 1.29 3.12 -11.62
CA SER A 73 2.34 2.12 -11.36
C SER A 73 1.85 1.06 -10.36
N PRO A 74 2.21 -0.21 -10.55
CA PRO A 74 1.89 -1.24 -9.58
C PRO A 74 2.76 -1.10 -8.34
N ILE A 75 2.15 -1.38 -7.19
CA ILE A 75 2.79 -1.39 -5.88
C ILE A 75 2.56 -2.70 -5.16
N THR A 76 3.54 -3.08 -4.34
CA THR A 76 3.43 -4.21 -3.40
C THR A 76 4.11 -3.81 -2.10
N GLY A 77 3.51 -4.14 -0.98
CA GLY A 77 4.06 -3.75 0.31
C GLY A 77 3.39 -4.42 1.49
N GLY A 78 3.75 -3.94 2.67
CA GLY A 78 3.15 -4.39 3.90
C GLY A 78 3.67 -3.62 5.10
N PHE A 79 3.01 -3.80 6.23
CA PHE A 79 3.45 -3.29 7.52
C PHE A 79 3.17 -4.28 8.65
N ILE A 80 3.87 -4.06 9.74
CA ILE A 80 3.59 -4.68 11.04
C ILE A 80 3.43 -3.59 12.09
N THR A 81 2.66 -3.89 13.13
CA THR A 81 2.47 -3.00 14.28
C THR A 81 3.12 -3.59 15.53
N GLU A 82 3.36 -2.75 16.54
CA GLU A 82 3.83 -3.17 17.86
C GLU A 82 2.92 -4.22 18.54
N ASN A 83 1.63 -4.25 18.17
CA ASN A 83 0.65 -5.22 18.63
C ASN A 83 0.55 -6.46 17.71
N SER A 84 1.60 -6.72 16.92
CA SER A 84 1.67 -7.88 16.01
C SER A 84 0.57 -7.94 14.95
N ALA A 85 -0.17 -6.85 14.72
CA ALA A 85 -1.03 -6.77 13.55
C ALA A 85 -0.17 -6.61 12.29
N ALA A 86 -0.57 -7.27 11.21
CA ALA A 86 0.17 -7.26 9.95
C ALA A 86 -0.77 -7.08 8.76
N TYR A 87 -0.31 -6.36 7.75
CA TYR A 87 -1.01 -6.18 6.49
C TYR A 87 -0.05 -6.33 5.33
N VAL A 88 -0.40 -7.17 4.37
CA VAL A 88 0.33 -7.33 3.11
C VAL A 88 -0.60 -7.02 1.96
N TYR A 89 -0.14 -6.25 0.98
CA TYR A 89 -0.99 -5.73 -0.07
C TYR A 89 -0.29 -5.66 -1.42
N THR A 90 -1.09 -5.63 -2.46
CA THR A 90 -0.69 -5.24 -3.80
C THR A 90 -1.75 -4.30 -4.38
N GLY A 91 -1.36 -3.39 -5.23
CA GLY A 91 -2.28 -2.41 -5.77
C GLY A 91 -1.63 -1.50 -6.79
N VAL A 92 -2.13 -0.29 -6.86
CA VAL A 92 -1.67 0.73 -7.81
C VAL A 92 -1.56 2.08 -7.13
N GLU A 93 -0.67 2.91 -7.65
CA GLU A 93 -0.58 4.31 -7.29
C GLU A 93 -0.46 5.19 -8.53
N TRP A 94 -0.85 6.43 -8.38
CA TRP A 94 -0.73 7.49 -9.40
C TRP A 94 0.26 8.54 -8.91
N ASN A 95 1.15 8.99 -9.79
CA ASN A 95 2.17 9.97 -9.46
C ASN A 95 1.87 11.31 -10.16
N TYR A 96 1.62 12.34 -9.37
CA TYR A 96 1.36 13.70 -9.84
C TYR A 96 2.46 14.64 -9.35
N ALA A 97 3.28 15.12 -10.29
CA ALA A 97 4.26 16.17 -9.98
C ALA A 97 3.54 17.50 -9.68
N MET A 98 3.89 18.13 -8.58
CA MET A 98 3.42 19.44 -8.16
C MET A 98 4.59 20.44 -8.14
N GLY A 99 5.07 20.81 -9.34
CA GLY A 99 6.31 21.55 -9.53
C GLY A 99 7.54 20.65 -9.51
N ASP A 100 8.71 21.22 -9.23
CA ASP A 100 10.00 20.50 -9.41
C ASP A 100 10.36 19.53 -8.29
N LYS A 101 9.79 19.69 -7.10
CA LYS A 101 10.22 18.97 -5.91
C LYS A 101 9.10 18.27 -5.14
N LEU A 102 7.86 18.60 -5.43
CA LEU A 102 6.72 18.07 -4.69
C LEU A 102 5.99 17.04 -5.54
N LYS A 103 5.65 15.89 -4.96
CA LYS A 103 4.89 14.82 -5.60
C LYS A 103 3.67 14.46 -4.74
N PHE A 104 2.49 14.41 -5.35
CA PHE A 104 1.26 13.90 -4.75
C PHE A 104 0.96 12.51 -5.31
N THR A 105 0.78 11.53 -4.42
CA THR A 105 0.65 10.12 -4.80
C THR A 105 -0.55 9.48 -4.10
N PRO A 106 -1.74 9.50 -4.73
CA PRO A 106 -2.84 8.67 -4.28
C PRO A 106 -2.62 7.21 -4.67
N SER A 107 -3.09 6.28 -3.82
CA SER A 107 -3.01 4.85 -4.10
C SER A 107 -4.21 4.08 -3.61
N PHE A 108 -4.42 2.90 -4.20
CA PHE A 108 -5.42 1.92 -3.81
C PHE A 108 -4.81 0.52 -3.84
N ALA A 109 -4.96 -0.23 -2.73
CA ALA A 109 -4.38 -1.55 -2.61
C ALA A 109 -5.24 -2.49 -1.76
N PRO A 110 -5.84 -3.53 -2.36
CA PRO A 110 -6.36 -4.67 -1.62
C PRO A 110 -5.24 -5.46 -0.96
N GLY A 111 -5.53 -6.07 0.19
CA GLY A 111 -4.54 -6.86 0.90
C GLY A 111 -5.13 -7.77 1.97
N LEU A 112 -4.25 -8.54 2.59
CA LEU A 112 -4.61 -9.45 3.69
C LEU A 112 -4.14 -8.86 5.01
N TYR A 113 -5.07 -8.73 5.93
CA TYR A 113 -4.86 -8.22 7.27
C TYR A 113 -4.95 -9.35 8.30
N HIS A 114 -3.97 -9.39 9.18
CA HIS A 114 -3.97 -10.21 10.38
C HIS A 114 -3.92 -9.30 11.60
N LYS A 115 -4.88 -9.45 12.51
CA LYS A 115 -5.05 -8.52 13.63
C LYS A 115 -3.97 -8.66 14.73
N GLY A 116 -3.34 -9.85 14.88
CA GLY A 116 -2.50 -10.14 16.04
C GLY A 116 -3.24 -9.85 17.36
N ASP A 117 -2.60 -9.08 18.21
CA ASP A 117 -3.17 -8.54 19.46
C ASP A 117 -3.74 -7.12 19.27
N GLY A 118 -3.76 -6.62 18.04
CA GLY A 118 -4.27 -5.30 17.69
C GLY A 118 -5.74 -5.29 17.29
N LYS A 119 -6.11 -4.24 16.54
CA LYS A 119 -7.49 -3.99 16.13
C LYS A 119 -8.05 -5.07 15.22
N ASP A 120 -9.24 -5.56 15.55
CA ASP A 120 -9.99 -6.46 14.68
C ASP A 120 -10.83 -5.66 13.68
N LEU A 121 -10.43 -5.69 12.40
CA LEU A 121 -11.09 -4.98 11.32
C LEU A 121 -12.31 -5.71 10.75
N GLY A 122 -12.57 -6.94 11.22
CA GLY A 122 -13.80 -7.69 10.91
C GLY A 122 -13.68 -8.64 9.73
N HIS A 123 -12.68 -8.52 8.87
CA HIS A 123 -12.45 -9.39 7.73
C HIS A 123 -10.95 -9.48 7.39
N PRO A 124 -10.44 -10.63 6.92
CA PRO A 124 -9.03 -10.72 6.53
C PRO A 124 -8.69 -9.99 5.22
N LEU A 125 -9.63 -9.84 4.29
CA LEU A 125 -9.45 -9.02 3.10
C LEU A 125 -9.84 -7.58 3.43
N GLU A 126 -8.87 -6.69 3.31
CA GLU A 126 -9.03 -5.25 3.55
C GLU A 126 -8.56 -4.45 2.33
N PHE A 127 -9.08 -3.25 2.18
CA PHE A 127 -8.75 -2.32 1.10
C PHE A 127 -8.10 -1.08 1.70
N LYS A 128 -6.86 -0.79 1.29
CA LYS A 128 -6.14 0.43 1.65
C LYS A 128 -6.36 1.49 0.59
N THR A 129 -6.83 2.65 1.00
CA THR A 129 -6.73 3.89 0.23
C THR A 129 -5.74 4.80 0.92
N GLU A 130 -4.83 5.41 0.16
CA GLU A 130 -3.79 6.27 0.72
C GLU A 130 -3.59 7.51 -0.13
N VAL A 131 -3.24 8.61 0.51
CA VAL A 131 -2.71 9.81 -0.12
C VAL A 131 -1.36 10.13 0.50
N GLN A 132 -0.35 10.34 -0.33
CA GLN A 132 1.00 10.70 0.08
C GLN A 132 1.40 12.02 -0.56
N LEU A 133 2.10 12.85 0.21
CA LEU A 133 2.78 14.03 -0.26
C LEU A 133 4.27 13.88 0.06
N SER A 134 5.12 13.96 -0.95
CA SER A 134 6.57 13.79 -0.79
C SER A 134 7.33 14.96 -1.41
N TYR A 135 8.48 15.28 -0.81
CA TYR A 135 9.37 16.35 -1.20
C TYR A 135 10.76 15.80 -1.50
N SER A 136 11.31 16.13 -2.67
CA SER A 136 12.63 15.69 -3.12
C SER A 136 13.72 16.45 -2.38
N ILE A 137 14.52 15.73 -1.59
CA ILE A 137 15.67 16.26 -0.85
C ILE A 137 16.99 16.03 -1.59
N SER A 138 17.04 15.05 -2.49
CA SER A 138 18.12 14.80 -3.45
C SER A 138 17.56 14.16 -4.71
N GLU A 139 18.42 13.88 -5.71
CA GLU A 139 18.03 13.25 -6.99
C GLU A 139 17.31 11.89 -6.80
N ASN A 140 17.70 11.12 -5.78
CA ASN A 140 17.20 9.77 -5.55
C ASN A 140 16.56 9.60 -4.16
N THR A 141 16.18 10.68 -3.47
CA THR A 141 15.63 10.56 -2.11
C THR A 141 14.53 11.59 -1.89
N ASN A 142 13.37 11.09 -1.49
CA ASN A 142 12.24 11.92 -1.11
C ASN A 142 11.84 11.64 0.35
N LEU A 143 11.43 12.69 1.06
CA LEU A 143 10.76 12.57 2.34
C LEU A 143 9.28 12.88 2.15
N GLY A 144 8.43 12.06 2.76
CA GLY A 144 6.98 12.21 2.61
C GLY A 144 6.22 12.03 3.90
N MET A 145 4.97 12.45 3.82
CA MET A 145 3.94 12.11 4.79
C MET A 145 2.77 11.50 4.05
N SER A 146 2.16 10.47 4.63
CA SER A 146 0.95 9.88 4.07
C SER A 146 -0.12 9.66 5.12
N TYR A 147 -1.35 9.62 4.63
CA TYR A 147 -2.54 9.22 5.36
C TYR A 147 -3.19 8.07 4.62
N ASN A 148 -3.52 7.02 5.34
CA ASN A 148 -4.33 5.94 4.78
C ASN A 148 -5.57 5.62 5.60
N HIS A 149 -6.53 5.02 4.90
CA HIS A 149 -7.69 4.37 5.46
C HIS A 149 -7.71 2.91 4.99
N ILE A 150 -7.89 1.99 5.93
CA ILE A 150 -8.05 0.56 5.66
C ILE A 150 -9.44 0.14 6.13
N SER A 151 -10.18 -0.57 5.26
CA SER A 151 -11.52 -1.09 5.58
C SER A 151 -11.88 -2.28 4.69
N ASN A 152 -12.79 -3.13 5.15
CA ASN A 152 -13.20 -4.32 4.40
C ASN A 152 -14.39 -4.09 3.44
N ALA A 153 -14.78 -2.83 3.20
CA ALA A 153 -15.92 -2.51 2.34
C ALA A 153 -17.21 -3.27 2.70
N SER A 154 -17.41 -3.55 3.99
CA SER A 154 -18.56 -4.29 4.52
C SER A 154 -18.64 -5.77 4.04
N LEU A 155 -17.50 -6.39 3.74
CA LEU A 155 -17.42 -7.83 3.44
C LEU A 155 -17.56 -8.72 4.70
N GLY A 156 -17.26 -8.17 5.88
CA GLY A 156 -17.43 -8.83 7.17
C GLY A 156 -18.69 -8.38 7.92
N ASP A 157 -18.94 -9.01 9.06
CA ASP A 157 -20.07 -8.66 9.94
C ASP A 157 -19.92 -7.27 10.59
N LYS A 158 -18.69 -6.74 10.60
CA LYS A 158 -18.37 -5.39 11.06
C LYS A 158 -17.30 -4.77 10.15
N ASN A 159 -17.30 -3.45 10.07
CA ASN A 159 -16.32 -2.69 9.29
C ASN A 159 -15.90 -1.42 10.06
N PRO A 160 -15.14 -1.56 11.17
CA PRO A 160 -14.72 -0.41 11.96
C PRO A 160 -13.70 0.48 11.25
N GLY A 161 -12.97 -0.08 10.28
CA GLY A 161 -11.87 0.59 9.60
C GLY A 161 -10.71 0.97 10.52
N ALA A 162 -9.62 1.45 9.95
CA ALA A 162 -8.48 2.03 10.65
C ALA A 162 -7.89 3.18 9.84
N ASN A 163 -7.50 4.25 10.54
CA ASN A 163 -6.89 5.43 9.93
C ASN A 163 -5.46 5.61 10.43
N SER A 164 -4.52 5.81 9.53
CA SER A 164 -3.11 5.91 9.92
C SER A 164 -2.43 7.10 9.25
N TYR A 165 -1.45 7.71 9.95
CA TYR A 165 -0.46 8.54 9.26
C TYR A 165 0.92 7.96 9.36
N MET A 166 1.71 8.18 8.31
CA MET A 166 3.06 7.71 8.20
C MET A 166 4.01 8.82 7.76
N PHE A 167 5.25 8.70 8.20
CA PHE A 167 6.41 9.35 7.62
C PHE A 167 7.09 8.37 6.67
N ASN A 168 7.48 8.85 5.50
CA ASN A 168 7.94 8.05 4.38
C ASN A 168 9.35 8.48 3.98
N LEU A 169 10.22 7.51 3.75
CA LEU A 169 11.53 7.67 3.12
C LEU A 169 11.51 6.88 1.81
N LEU A 170 11.52 7.59 0.70
CA LEU A 170 11.46 7.01 -0.65
C LEU A 170 12.85 7.11 -1.31
N LYS A 171 13.24 6.02 -1.96
CA LYS A 171 14.54 5.93 -2.63
C LYS A 171 14.45 5.08 -3.91
#